data_2269266a0073b23658136efa562deece
#
_entry.id   2269266a0073b23658136efa562deece
#
_cell.length_a   1.000
_cell.length_b   1.000
_cell.length_c   1.000
_cell.angle_alpha   90.00
_cell.angle_beta   90.00
_cell.angle_gamma   90.00
#
_symmetry.space_group_name_H-M   'P 1'
#
loop_
_entity.id
_entity.type
_entity.pdbx_description
1 polymer ?
#
loop_
_entity_poly.entity_id
_entity_poly.type
_entity_poly.pdbx_seq_one_letter_code
_entity_poly.pdbx_strand_id
1 'polypeptide(L)'
;EYHKRATNKYAQNIDMINIEFSRIIPTETQTGITYDLLAQRKHGISHGFTPVFEDHVKFVNSNPYRAWYLVMNNQEAIGTFYISKENTIGINVNEINYAQTVAAIINYVKNNYSPLPEIKSVRASIFTINVPPKNLLLIKTLEKLDKEILQVSYSLE
;
A
#
# COMPACT_ATOMS: atom_id res chain seq x y z
N GLU A 1 7.92 -30.47 50.68
CA GLU A 1 7.49 -30.54 49.28
C GLU A 1 7.53 -29.17 48.64
N TYR A 2 8.63 -28.92 47.90
CA TYR A 2 8.81 -27.65 47.18
C TYR A 2 8.30 -27.81 45.75
N HIS A 3 7.16 -27.22 45.44
CA HIS A 3 6.72 -27.02 44.05
C HIS A 3 7.43 -25.81 43.47
N LYS A 4 8.46 -26.05 42.66
CA LYS A 4 9.06 -25.07 41.77
C LYS A 4 8.04 -24.69 40.69
N ARG A 5 7.48 -23.48 40.75
CA ARG A 5 6.77 -22.84 39.62
C ARG A 5 7.83 -22.56 38.54
N ALA A 6 7.79 -23.30 37.46
CA ALA A 6 8.50 -22.96 36.24
C ALA A 6 7.84 -21.68 35.65
N THR A 7 8.50 -20.55 35.80
CA THR A 7 8.13 -19.32 35.09
C THR A 7 8.44 -19.54 33.61
N ASN A 8 7.35 -19.55 32.83
CA ASN A 8 7.41 -19.63 31.38
C ASN A 8 8.10 -18.38 30.80
N LYS A 9 9.38 -18.54 30.43
CA LYS A 9 10.27 -17.45 29.98
C LYS A 9 10.20 -17.23 28.46
N TYR A 10 9.07 -17.56 27.86
CA TYR A 10 8.77 -17.27 26.45
C TYR A 10 7.54 -16.35 26.35
N ALA A 11 7.63 -15.18 26.98
CA ALA A 11 6.87 -14.05 26.47
C ALA A 11 7.53 -13.70 25.12
N GLN A 12 6.97 -14.24 24.03
CA GLN A 12 7.26 -13.78 22.69
C GLN A 12 7.01 -12.27 22.69
N ASN A 13 8.05 -11.48 22.46
CA ASN A 13 7.90 -10.11 22.02
C ASN A 13 7.11 -10.18 20.70
N ILE A 14 5.80 -10.09 20.79
CA ILE A 14 4.97 -9.73 19.66
C ILE A 14 5.33 -8.27 19.45
N ASP A 15 6.21 -8.01 18.48
CA ASP A 15 6.50 -6.66 18.02
C ASP A 15 5.14 -6.03 17.67
N MET A 16 4.69 -5.10 18.52
CA MET A 16 3.42 -4.42 18.29
C MET A 16 3.58 -3.62 17.00
N ILE A 17 2.82 -4.02 15.97
CA ILE A 17 2.81 -3.34 14.69
C ILE A 17 2.15 -1.99 14.93
N ASN A 18 2.91 -0.92 14.71
CA ASN A 18 2.41 0.45 14.75
C ASN A 18 2.42 1.04 13.35
N ILE A 19 1.31 0.86 12.62
CA ILE A 19 1.15 1.39 11.27
C ILE A 19 0.59 2.80 11.33
N GLU A 20 1.35 3.73 10.77
CA GLU A 20 0.98 5.14 10.63
C GLU A 20 1.04 5.55 9.16
N PHE A 21 0.22 6.53 8.79
CA PHE A 21 0.15 7.07 7.44
C PHE A 21 0.52 8.54 7.43
N SER A 22 1.53 8.90 6.64
CA SER A 22 1.98 10.27 6.45
C SER A 22 1.71 10.73 5.02
N ARG A 23 0.94 11.79 4.85
CA ARG A 23 0.65 12.31 3.52
C ARG A 23 1.93 12.77 2.83
N ILE A 24 2.12 12.36 1.58
CA ILE A 24 3.29 12.75 0.80
C ILE A 24 3.11 14.19 0.34
N ILE A 25 4.11 15.00 0.65
CA ILE A 25 4.29 16.37 0.17
C ILE A 25 5.64 16.45 -0.56
N PRO A 26 5.81 17.34 -1.56
CA PRO A 26 7.02 17.38 -2.39
C PRO A 26 8.21 18.04 -1.67
N THR A 27 8.64 17.47 -0.54
CA THR A 27 9.89 17.81 0.13
C THR A 27 11.04 16.97 -0.41
N GLU A 28 12.26 17.45 -0.31
CA GLU A 28 13.46 16.71 -0.70
C GLU A 28 13.55 15.35 0.03
N THR A 29 13.31 15.36 1.35
CA THR A 29 13.34 14.17 2.18
C THR A 29 12.31 13.13 1.74
N GLN A 30 11.05 13.51 1.57
CA GLN A 30 10.01 12.56 1.17
C GLN A 30 10.16 12.11 -0.29
N THR A 31 10.65 12.96 -1.16
CA THR A 31 10.97 12.60 -2.55
C THR A 31 12.08 11.53 -2.59
N GLY A 32 13.12 11.67 -1.78
CA GLY A 32 14.16 10.65 -1.62
C GLY A 32 13.62 9.33 -1.08
N ILE A 33 12.84 9.36 0.00
CA ILE A 33 12.24 8.16 0.60
C ILE A 33 11.33 7.44 -0.42
N THR A 34 10.48 8.16 -1.13
CA THR A 34 9.58 7.56 -2.12
C THR A 34 10.33 6.99 -3.32
N TYR A 35 11.47 7.58 -3.70
CA TYR A 35 12.34 7.04 -4.74
C TYR A 35 13.00 5.73 -4.31
N ASP A 36 13.52 5.66 -3.11
CA ASP A 36 14.11 4.44 -2.55
C ASP A 36 13.10 3.29 -2.47
N LEU A 37 11.88 3.60 -2.03
CA LEU A 37 10.77 2.63 -1.99
C LEU A 37 10.38 2.17 -3.41
N LEU A 38 10.39 3.07 -4.39
CA LEU A 38 10.13 2.74 -5.79
C LEU A 38 11.19 1.81 -6.37
N ALA A 39 12.47 2.05 -6.06
CA ALA A 39 13.58 1.21 -6.48
C ALA A 39 13.51 -0.22 -5.89
N GLN A 40 12.95 -0.37 -4.69
CA GLN A 40 12.78 -1.66 -4.00
C GLN A 40 11.50 -2.41 -4.43
N ARG A 41 10.64 -1.81 -5.23
CA ARG A 41 9.37 -2.39 -5.63
C ARG A 41 9.54 -3.66 -6.46
N LYS A 42 8.91 -4.76 -6.04
CA LYS A 42 8.94 -6.06 -6.75
C LYS A 42 7.91 -6.16 -7.88
N HIS A 43 6.78 -5.48 -7.75
CA HIS A 43 5.66 -5.57 -8.69
C HIS A 43 5.22 -4.17 -9.11
N GLY A 44 5.13 -3.94 -10.42
CA GLY A 44 4.62 -2.69 -11.00
C GLY A 44 3.46 -2.96 -11.95
N ILE A 45 2.52 -2.01 -12.03
CA ILE A 45 1.40 -2.07 -12.97
C ILE A 45 1.80 -1.41 -14.29
N SER A 46 2.45 -0.24 -14.21
CA SER A 46 2.66 0.63 -15.37
C SER A 46 4.04 0.50 -16.02
N HIS A 47 5.08 0.17 -15.26
CA HIS A 47 6.47 0.17 -15.79
C HIS A 47 7.28 -0.96 -15.18
N GLY A 48 8.08 -1.62 -16.01
CA GLY A 48 9.01 -2.69 -15.62
C GLY A 48 10.38 -2.20 -15.11
N PHE A 49 10.61 -0.88 -15.03
CA PHE A 49 11.89 -0.28 -14.65
C PHE A 49 11.69 0.89 -13.67
N THR A 50 12.74 1.20 -12.90
CA THR A 50 12.79 2.38 -12.05
C THR A 50 13.13 3.60 -12.90
N PRO A 51 12.34 4.68 -12.89
CA PRO A 51 12.64 5.91 -13.62
C PRO A 51 13.91 6.57 -13.06
N VAL A 52 14.50 7.49 -13.81
CA VAL A 52 15.59 8.33 -13.30
C VAL A 52 15.06 9.27 -12.22
N PHE A 53 15.93 9.67 -11.30
CA PHE A 53 15.53 10.47 -10.13
C PHE A 53 14.84 11.78 -10.51
N GLU A 54 15.32 12.48 -11.54
CA GLU A 54 14.74 13.75 -12.02
C GLU A 54 13.28 13.60 -12.47
N ASP A 55 12.94 12.49 -13.12
CA ASP A 55 11.56 12.21 -13.53
C ASP A 55 10.68 11.88 -12.33
N HIS A 56 11.24 11.19 -11.33
CA HIS A 56 10.55 10.96 -10.06
C HIS A 56 10.27 12.27 -9.31
N VAL A 57 11.22 13.20 -9.27
CA VAL A 57 11.03 14.54 -8.68
C VAL A 57 9.86 15.27 -9.36
N LYS A 58 9.81 15.27 -10.70
CA LYS A 58 8.70 15.86 -11.45
C LYS A 58 7.36 15.20 -11.12
N PHE A 59 7.36 13.87 -11.02
CA PHE A 59 6.17 13.09 -10.67
C PHE A 59 5.65 13.45 -9.27
N VAL A 60 6.53 13.50 -8.26
CA VAL A 60 6.15 13.87 -6.89
C VAL A 60 5.61 15.30 -6.83
N ASN A 61 6.24 16.22 -7.55
CA ASN A 61 5.78 17.63 -7.62
C ASN A 61 4.42 17.75 -8.32
N SER A 62 4.16 16.98 -9.37
CA SER A 62 2.87 17.00 -10.07
C SER A 62 1.73 16.39 -9.26
N ASN A 63 2.05 15.44 -8.40
CA ASN A 63 1.13 14.67 -7.54
C ASN A 63 -0.19 14.32 -8.26
N PRO A 64 -0.21 13.36 -9.19
CA PRO A 64 -1.37 13.08 -10.03
C PRO A 64 -2.52 12.40 -9.28
N TYR A 65 -2.28 11.98 -8.02
CA TYR A 65 -3.23 11.26 -7.21
C TYR A 65 -4.19 12.19 -6.45
N ARG A 66 -5.37 11.70 -6.13
CA ARG A 66 -6.29 12.35 -5.19
C ARG A 66 -5.69 12.42 -3.80
N ALA A 67 -5.02 11.36 -3.36
CA ALA A 67 -4.27 11.30 -2.12
C ALA A 67 -3.12 10.29 -2.25
N TRP A 68 -1.99 10.55 -1.60
CA TRP A 68 -0.81 9.70 -1.63
C TRP A 68 -0.13 9.72 -0.25
N TYR A 69 0.22 8.53 0.25
CA TYR A 69 0.71 8.35 1.61
C TYR A 69 1.96 7.47 1.67
N LEU A 70 2.89 7.86 2.55
CA LEU A 70 3.88 6.96 3.11
C LEU A 70 3.21 6.06 4.15
N VAL A 71 3.57 4.78 4.12
CA VAL A 71 3.20 3.80 5.13
C VAL A 71 4.40 3.61 6.05
N MET A 72 4.21 3.92 7.32
CA MET A 72 5.24 3.85 8.35
C MET A 72 4.94 2.71 9.30
N ASN A 73 5.97 1.97 9.70
CA ASN A 73 5.91 1.00 10.79
C ASN A 73 7.02 1.33 11.78
N ASN A 74 6.66 1.68 13.01
CA ASN A 74 7.62 2.08 14.04
C ASN A 74 8.63 3.16 13.54
N GLN A 75 8.12 4.20 12.88
CA GLN A 75 8.89 5.32 12.28
C GLN A 75 9.76 4.94 11.06
N GLU A 76 9.70 3.71 10.58
CA GLU A 76 10.35 3.29 9.34
C GLU A 76 9.36 3.31 8.18
N ALA A 77 9.76 3.89 7.04
CA ALA A 77 8.97 3.87 5.81
C ALA A 77 9.02 2.47 5.18
N ILE A 78 7.89 1.78 5.12
CA ILE A 78 7.77 0.41 4.60
C ILE A 78 7.07 0.34 3.25
N GLY A 79 6.57 1.44 2.75
CA GLY A 79 5.90 1.50 1.46
C GLY A 79 5.05 2.75 1.27
N THR A 80 4.22 2.70 0.24
CA THR A 80 3.27 3.76 -0.10
C THR A 80 1.92 3.18 -0.49
N PHE A 81 0.88 3.99 -0.38
CA PHE A 81 -0.37 3.77 -1.09
C PHE A 81 -0.92 5.09 -1.62
N TYR A 82 -1.74 5.00 -2.66
CA TYR A 82 -2.42 6.15 -3.24
C TYR A 82 -3.91 5.86 -3.49
N ILE A 83 -4.68 6.92 -3.58
CA ILE A 83 -6.05 6.91 -4.07
C ILE A 83 -6.07 7.75 -5.35
N SER A 84 -6.48 7.17 -6.45
CA SER A 84 -6.60 7.87 -7.72
C SER A 84 -7.92 8.65 -7.83
N LYS A 85 -8.03 9.47 -8.87
CA LYS A 85 -9.28 10.17 -9.21
C LYS A 85 -10.34 9.24 -9.83
N GLU A 86 -9.93 8.00 -10.16
CA GLU A 86 -10.80 6.93 -10.68
C GLU A 86 -11.27 5.98 -9.58
N ASN A 87 -11.13 6.34 -8.30
CA ASN A 87 -11.46 5.52 -7.14
C ASN A 87 -10.61 4.24 -7.01
N THR A 88 -9.43 4.21 -7.63
CA THR A 88 -8.51 3.08 -7.53
C THR A 88 -7.49 3.31 -6.43
N ILE A 89 -7.25 2.30 -5.62
CA ILE A 89 -6.21 2.27 -4.59
C ILE A 89 -5.02 1.48 -5.14
N GLY A 90 -3.84 2.07 -5.13
CA GLY A 90 -2.58 1.38 -5.39
C GLY A 90 -1.83 1.15 -4.10
N ILE A 91 -1.38 -0.08 -3.86
CA ILE A 91 -0.66 -0.47 -2.64
C ILE A 91 0.70 -1.02 -3.03
N ASN A 92 1.76 -0.46 -2.46
CA ASN A 92 3.12 -0.93 -2.62
C ASN A 92 3.85 -0.87 -1.27
N VAL A 93 3.82 -1.97 -0.53
CA VAL A 93 4.44 -2.12 0.78
C VAL A 93 5.35 -3.34 0.80
N ASN A 94 6.34 -3.37 1.70
CA ASN A 94 7.20 -4.52 1.88
C ASN A 94 6.42 -5.73 2.44
N GLU A 95 7.03 -6.90 2.45
CA GLU A 95 6.35 -8.15 2.80
C GLU A 95 6.22 -8.39 4.32
N ILE A 96 6.84 -7.54 5.15
CA ILE A 96 6.80 -7.68 6.61
C ILE A 96 5.42 -7.26 7.12
N ASN A 97 4.74 -8.12 7.86
CA ASN A 97 3.39 -7.89 8.37
C ASN A 97 2.40 -7.48 7.26
N TYR A 98 2.54 -8.06 6.09
CA TYR A 98 1.88 -7.63 4.86
C TYR A 98 0.35 -7.60 4.98
N ALA A 99 -0.25 -8.68 5.46
CA ALA A 99 -1.72 -8.76 5.57
C ALA A 99 -2.30 -7.71 6.53
N GLN A 100 -1.64 -7.48 7.66
CA GLN A 100 -2.05 -6.47 8.64
C GLN A 100 -1.90 -5.05 8.06
N THR A 101 -0.81 -4.79 7.33
CA THR A 101 -0.57 -3.51 6.68
C THR A 101 -1.61 -3.23 5.60
N VAL A 102 -1.92 -4.20 4.74
CA VAL A 102 -2.95 -4.06 3.70
C VAL A 102 -4.32 -3.83 4.33
N ALA A 103 -4.68 -4.58 5.37
CA ALA A 103 -5.94 -4.39 6.09
C ALA A 103 -6.03 -2.99 6.72
N ALA A 104 -4.93 -2.49 7.32
CA ALA A 104 -4.88 -1.14 7.89
C ALA A 104 -5.08 -0.06 6.82
N ILE A 105 -4.46 -0.19 5.63
CA ILE A 105 -4.66 0.73 4.51
C ILE A 105 -6.12 0.75 4.06
N ILE A 106 -6.72 -0.41 3.84
CA ILE A 106 -8.13 -0.52 3.42
C ILE A 106 -9.06 0.14 4.44
N ASN A 107 -8.86 -0.14 5.72
CA ASN A 107 -9.67 0.45 6.79
C ASN A 107 -9.48 1.98 6.86
N TYR A 108 -8.25 2.46 6.73
CA TYR A 108 -7.95 3.90 6.71
C TYR A 108 -8.68 4.59 5.55
N VAL A 109 -8.60 4.05 4.35
CA VAL A 109 -9.28 4.61 3.18
C VAL A 109 -10.79 4.64 3.40
N LYS A 110 -11.39 3.55 3.83
CA LYS A 110 -12.84 3.47 4.05
C LYS A 110 -13.35 4.41 5.13
N ASN A 111 -12.54 4.67 6.15
CA ASN A 111 -12.92 5.54 7.28
C ASN A 111 -12.70 7.03 6.98
N ASN A 112 -11.80 7.38 6.07
CA ASN A 112 -11.41 8.78 5.82
C ASN A 112 -11.83 9.31 4.45
N TYR A 113 -12.26 8.44 3.53
CA TYR A 113 -12.62 8.81 2.17
C TYR A 113 -13.94 8.16 1.73
N SER A 114 -14.69 8.89 0.94
CA SER A 114 -15.79 8.33 0.15
C SER A 114 -15.36 8.20 -1.31
N PRO A 115 -15.80 7.18 -2.05
CA PRO A 115 -15.59 7.13 -3.48
C PRO A 115 -16.16 8.38 -4.15
N LEU A 116 -15.47 8.86 -5.18
CA LEU A 116 -16.03 9.92 -6.03
C LEU A 116 -17.26 9.39 -6.75
N PRO A 117 -18.22 10.26 -7.09
CA PRO A 117 -19.46 9.88 -7.79
C PRO A 117 -19.20 9.11 -9.09
N GLU A 118 -20.14 8.27 -9.46
CA GLU A 118 -20.11 7.55 -10.73
C GLU A 118 -20.01 8.49 -11.91
N ILE A 119 -19.20 8.10 -12.90
CA ILE A 119 -19.22 8.62 -14.26
C ILE A 119 -19.44 7.41 -15.17
N LYS A 120 -20.60 7.33 -15.83
CA LYS A 120 -20.99 6.18 -16.67
C LYS A 120 -19.86 5.80 -17.64
N SER A 121 -19.56 4.51 -17.70
CA SER A 121 -18.49 3.92 -18.53
C SER A 121 -17.06 4.38 -18.22
N VAL A 122 -16.84 5.19 -17.18
CA VAL A 122 -15.52 5.71 -16.80
C VAL A 122 -15.16 5.32 -15.38
N ARG A 123 -16.03 5.58 -14.43
CA ARG A 123 -15.75 5.38 -13.01
C ARG A 123 -16.99 4.96 -12.24
N ALA A 124 -16.94 3.80 -11.58
CA ALA A 124 -17.95 3.41 -10.60
C ALA A 124 -17.76 4.15 -9.26
N SER A 125 -18.84 4.34 -8.51
CA SER A 125 -18.79 4.95 -7.16
C SER A 125 -18.41 3.92 -6.08
N ILE A 126 -17.36 3.16 -6.32
CA ILE A 126 -16.75 2.21 -5.38
C ILE A 126 -15.24 2.34 -5.42
N PHE A 127 -14.58 1.99 -4.32
CA PHE A 127 -13.12 1.82 -4.33
C PHE A 127 -12.76 0.45 -4.89
N THR A 128 -11.72 0.42 -5.73
CA THR A 128 -11.11 -0.81 -6.27
C THR A 128 -9.62 -0.82 -5.99
N ILE A 129 -9.00 -1.98 -6.03
CA ILE A 129 -7.55 -2.15 -5.93
C ILE A 129 -7.07 -2.80 -7.22
N ASN A 130 -6.15 -2.14 -7.93
CA ASN A 130 -5.49 -2.73 -9.09
C ASN A 130 -4.31 -3.58 -8.61
N VAL A 131 -4.31 -4.84 -9.00
CA VAL A 131 -3.29 -5.82 -8.60
C VAL A 131 -2.57 -6.35 -9.82
N PRO A 132 -1.21 -6.23 -9.89
CA PRO A 132 -0.46 -6.90 -10.92
C PRO A 132 -0.68 -8.41 -10.85
N PRO A 133 -0.90 -9.13 -11.97
CA PRO A 133 -1.22 -10.57 -11.97
C PRO A 133 -0.16 -11.43 -11.28
N LYS A 134 1.09 -10.98 -11.28
CA LYS A 134 2.22 -11.68 -10.62
C LYS A 134 2.33 -11.40 -9.12
N ASN A 135 1.57 -10.44 -8.58
CA ASN A 135 1.57 -10.14 -7.15
C ASN A 135 0.64 -11.10 -6.38
N LEU A 136 1.06 -12.35 -6.29
CA LEU A 136 0.28 -13.41 -5.64
C LEU A 136 0.06 -13.15 -4.15
N LEU A 137 0.97 -12.44 -3.50
CA LEU A 137 0.84 -12.11 -2.08
C LEU A 137 -0.34 -11.17 -1.84
N LEU A 138 -0.48 -10.12 -2.67
CA LEU A 138 -1.62 -9.20 -2.57
C LEU A 138 -2.93 -9.90 -2.93
N ILE A 139 -2.95 -10.71 -4.00
CA ILE A 139 -4.13 -11.49 -4.39
C ILE A 139 -4.63 -12.34 -3.22
N LYS A 140 -3.76 -13.19 -2.65
CA LYS A 140 -4.12 -14.05 -1.51
C LYS A 140 -4.54 -13.27 -0.26
N THR A 141 -3.92 -12.10 -0.04
CA THR A 141 -4.30 -11.24 1.09
C THR A 141 -5.70 -10.68 0.91
N LEU A 142 -6.04 -10.20 -0.30
CA LEU A 142 -7.37 -9.66 -0.60
C LEU A 142 -8.45 -10.75 -0.55
N GLU A 143 -8.16 -11.97 -1.03
CA GLU A 143 -9.05 -13.12 -0.91
C GLU A 143 -9.35 -13.45 0.56
N LYS A 144 -8.34 -13.47 1.43
CA LYS A 144 -8.52 -13.67 2.88
C LYS A 144 -9.31 -12.55 3.57
N LEU A 145 -9.37 -11.38 2.97
CA LEU A 145 -10.17 -10.23 3.41
C LEU A 145 -11.56 -10.21 2.74
N ASP A 146 -11.99 -11.32 2.14
CA ASP A 146 -13.27 -11.47 1.44
C ASP A 146 -13.49 -10.42 0.34
N LYS A 147 -12.43 -10.13 -0.44
CA LYS A 147 -12.51 -9.25 -1.61
C LYS A 147 -12.62 -10.07 -2.88
N GLU A 148 -13.49 -9.64 -3.77
CA GLU A 148 -13.80 -10.32 -5.04
C GLU A 148 -13.11 -9.64 -6.22
N ILE A 149 -12.75 -10.43 -7.23
CA ILE A 149 -12.24 -9.92 -8.50
C ILE A 149 -13.42 -9.34 -9.29
N LEU A 150 -13.33 -8.06 -9.65
CA LEU A 150 -14.36 -7.37 -10.42
C LEU A 150 -14.04 -7.32 -11.92
N GLN A 151 -12.76 -7.27 -12.28
CA GLN A 151 -12.31 -7.09 -13.65
C GLN A 151 -10.93 -7.71 -13.85
N VAL A 152 -10.71 -8.23 -15.06
CA VAL A 152 -9.41 -8.67 -15.55
C VAL A 152 -9.12 -7.90 -16.83
N SER A 153 -7.91 -7.36 -16.98
CA SER A 153 -7.48 -6.64 -18.18
C SER A 153 -6.32 -7.40 -18.84
N TYR A 154 -6.34 -7.48 -20.17
CA TYR A 154 -5.30 -8.08 -20.98
C TYR A 154 -4.63 -7.03 -21.85
N SER A 155 -3.28 -7.11 -21.98
CA SER A 155 -2.56 -6.37 -23.03
C SER A 155 -2.91 -6.94 -24.40
N LEU A 156 -2.95 -6.08 -25.40
CA LEU A 156 -3.06 -6.46 -26.81
C LEU A 156 -1.70 -6.44 -27.52
N GLU A 157 -0.63 -6.16 -26.77
CA GLU A 157 0.76 -6.00 -27.24
C GLU A 157 1.59 -7.27 -26.96
#